data_86bef2c9b98d407747c13c2aa196e009
#
_entry.id   86bef2c9b98d407747c13c2aa196e009
#
_cell.length_a   1.000
_cell.length_b   1.000
_cell.length_c   1.000
_cell.angle_alpha   90.00
_cell.angle_beta   90.00
_cell.angle_gamma   90.00
#
_symmetry.space_group_name_H-M   'P 1'
#
loop_
_entity.id
_entity.type
_entity.pdbx_description
1 polymer ?
#
loop_
_entity_poly.entity_id
_entity_poly.type
_entity_poly.pdbx_seq_one_letter_code
_entity_poly.pdbx_strand_id
1 'polypeptide(L)'
;MRAIVLTLTFLLSFAAFAADDKPPTNAQALELARRWLDAQRAYDEIPGMSAAIVHDQKVLWSGGTGQADPTTNRPATADTLYSICSVSKLFTSVAVMQLRDEGKLTLDDPLSKHLPWYKLPAAEGGREATLVGVLTHSAGLPRESDFPYWTGEFDFPTREKIIERLASQQPLYPSDRYFQYSNLGLTLAGEVVSAKAGKPYDQFVRERILQPLSLTSTYPEVPLDEKGKRLAQGYSAKRRDGTRTPLPLFQTRGIAPAAGFASTVNDLAKFAMWQFRNRDAKSDPVLDPRTLREMYRPHFVDADFETYWGVDFATWKDGGTVFVGHGGSCPGYRTAFQLDPEKKVGVVVMANASGINTGRFAKAIYDIVTPTVKNEATTAPDLSAYTGSYDAFPWDGETIVVAWGDGLATVDAPTMEPMRTLERLRKTGEHEFRRVLKDGSLGETYKFEIGPDGKATRVWVHSNPYPRM
;
A
#
# COMPACT_ATOMS: atom_id res chain seq x y z
N MET A 1 20.08 -33.32 34.70
CA MET A 1 20.03 -33.06 33.25
C MET A 1 19.62 -31.60 33.05
N ARG A 2 20.53 -30.72 32.70
CA ARG A 2 20.26 -29.29 32.44
C ARG A 2 20.03 -29.14 30.94
N ALA A 3 18.81 -28.71 30.56
CA ALA A 3 18.47 -28.39 29.19
C ALA A 3 19.08 -27.01 28.84
N ILE A 4 19.96 -26.97 27.85
CA ILE A 4 20.52 -25.75 27.28
C ILE A 4 19.49 -25.30 26.22
N VAL A 5 18.82 -24.19 26.51
CA VAL A 5 17.98 -23.48 25.52
C VAL A 5 18.92 -22.64 24.67
N LEU A 6 19.11 -23.05 23.40
CA LEU A 6 19.81 -22.25 22.39
C LEU A 6 18.83 -21.19 21.86
N THR A 7 18.99 -19.96 22.34
CA THR A 7 18.29 -18.80 21.77
C THR A 7 19.01 -18.38 20.48
N LEU A 8 18.46 -18.74 19.32
CA LEU A 8 18.94 -18.25 18.03
C LEU A 8 18.50 -16.79 17.87
N THR A 9 19.43 -15.87 18.19
CA THR A 9 19.25 -14.44 17.90
C THR A 9 19.53 -14.22 16.42
N PHE A 10 18.49 -14.05 15.60
CA PHE A 10 18.61 -13.52 14.24
C PHE A 10 19.04 -12.05 14.35
N LEU A 11 20.33 -11.79 14.31
CA LEU A 11 20.90 -10.48 14.08
C LEU A 11 20.58 -10.07 12.63
N LEU A 12 19.64 -9.14 12.48
CA LEU A 12 19.50 -8.34 11.27
C LEU A 12 20.86 -7.69 11.00
N SER A 13 21.57 -8.18 9.99
CA SER A 13 22.80 -7.56 9.52
C SER A 13 22.46 -6.22 8.85
N PHE A 14 22.40 -5.15 9.66
CA PHE A 14 22.74 -3.84 9.12
C PHE A 14 24.13 -3.99 8.52
N ALA A 15 24.27 -3.73 7.21
CA ALA A 15 25.59 -3.67 6.61
C ALA A 15 26.40 -2.65 7.42
N ALA A 16 27.37 -3.14 8.21
CA ALA A 16 28.27 -2.27 8.97
C ALA A 16 28.99 -1.41 7.94
N PHE A 17 28.80 -0.08 8.00
CA PHE A 17 29.62 0.85 7.25
C PHE A 17 31.06 0.65 7.72
N ALA A 18 32.00 0.50 6.79
CA ALA A 18 33.40 0.67 7.15
C ALA A 18 33.56 2.08 7.73
N ALA A 19 34.46 2.29 8.69
CA ALA A 19 34.58 3.51 9.47
C ALA A 19 34.70 4.83 8.67
N ASP A 20 34.94 4.74 7.34
CA ASP A 20 35.14 5.88 6.44
C ASP A 20 34.00 6.11 5.43
N ASP A 21 33.01 5.20 5.31
CA ASP A 21 31.93 5.35 4.32
C ASP A 21 30.78 6.18 4.90
N LYS A 22 30.40 7.27 4.22
CA LYS A 22 29.24 8.06 4.62
C LYS A 22 27.94 7.29 4.36
N PRO A 23 26.94 7.37 5.27
CA PRO A 23 25.64 6.78 5.01
C PRO A 23 24.94 7.50 3.83
N PRO A 24 24.04 6.80 3.11
CA PRO A 24 23.27 7.44 2.06
C PRO A 24 22.34 8.51 2.61
N THR A 25 22.12 9.54 1.81
CA THR A 25 21.14 10.58 2.12
C THR A 25 19.73 10.09 1.76
N ASN A 26 18.69 10.74 2.33
CA ASN A 26 17.31 10.43 1.96
C ASN A 26 17.04 10.66 0.46
N ALA A 27 17.65 11.69 -0.15
CA ALA A 27 17.52 11.94 -1.59
C ALA A 27 18.09 10.81 -2.46
N GLN A 28 19.23 10.22 -2.07
CA GLN A 28 19.83 9.08 -2.77
C GLN A 28 18.95 7.81 -2.65
N ALA A 29 18.39 7.56 -1.47
CA ALA A 29 17.48 6.44 -1.25
C ALA A 29 16.18 6.61 -2.06
N LEU A 30 15.63 7.82 -2.13
CA LEU A 30 14.45 8.12 -2.95
C LEU A 30 14.73 7.93 -4.45
N GLU A 31 15.93 8.30 -4.92
CA GLU A 31 16.30 8.07 -6.31
C GLU A 31 16.42 6.58 -6.63
N LEU A 32 17.00 5.77 -5.73
CA LEU A 32 16.99 4.31 -5.87
C LEU A 32 15.59 3.76 -5.92
N ALA A 33 14.72 4.15 -4.97
CA ALA A 33 13.35 3.68 -4.91
C ALA A 33 12.57 4.01 -6.20
N ARG A 34 12.76 5.21 -6.75
CA ARG A 34 12.12 5.66 -7.99
C ARG A 34 12.58 4.84 -9.21
N ARG A 35 13.91 4.66 -9.38
CA ARG A 35 14.46 3.88 -10.50
C ARG A 35 14.07 2.41 -10.41
N TRP A 36 14.19 1.83 -9.22
CA TRP A 36 13.76 0.46 -8.99
C TRP A 36 12.26 0.26 -9.27
N LEU A 37 11.41 1.18 -8.81
CA LEU A 37 9.97 1.09 -9.06
C LEU A 37 9.66 1.11 -10.56
N ASP A 38 10.32 1.96 -11.32
CA ASP A 38 10.12 2.05 -12.78
C ASP A 38 10.59 0.79 -13.50
N ALA A 39 11.79 0.30 -13.19
CA ALA A 39 12.33 -0.93 -13.75
C ALA A 39 11.45 -2.14 -13.40
N GLN A 40 11.15 -2.34 -12.11
CA GLN A 40 10.34 -3.48 -11.66
C GLN A 40 8.92 -3.45 -12.27
N ARG A 41 8.28 -2.26 -12.35
CA ARG A 41 7.01 -2.10 -13.04
C ARG A 41 7.11 -2.56 -14.51
N ALA A 42 8.20 -2.19 -15.19
CA ALA A 42 8.40 -2.56 -16.61
C ALA A 42 8.56 -4.07 -16.77
N TYR A 43 9.39 -4.72 -15.95
CA TYR A 43 9.57 -6.18 -15.98
C TYR A 43 8.30 -6.95 -15.63
N ASP A 44 7.49 -6.45 -14.69
CA ASP A 44 6.20 -7.05 -14.35
C ASP A 44 5.09 -6.71 -15.37
N GLU A 45 5.42 -5.92 -16.41
CA GLU A 45 4.47 -5.48 -17.44
C GLU A 45 3.20 -4.85 -16.83
N ILE A 46 3.39 -4.02 -15.80
CA ILE A 46 2.30 -3.27 -15.19
C ILE A 46 2.11 -1.99 -16.01
N PRO A 47 0.90 -1.70 -16.53
CA PRO A 47 0.70 -0.54 -17.39
C PRO A 47 1.10 0.78 -16.70
N GLY A 48 0.63 0.99 -15.47
CA GLY A 48 0.94 2.18 -14.70
C GLY A 48 0.86 1.96 -13.20
N MET A 49 1.69 2.68 -12.47
CA MET A 49 1.72 2.71 -11.02
C MET A 49 1.90 4.13 -10.53
N SER A 50 1.36 4.40 -9.35
CA SER A 50 1.67 5.60 -8.56
C SER A 50 2.05 5.20 -7.14
N ALA A 51 2.99 5.93 -6.56
CA ALA A 51 3.40 5.68 -5.18
C ALA A 51 3.68 6.99 -4.44
N ALA A 52 3.54 6.94 -3.11
CA ALA A 52 3.95 8.00 -2.22
C ALA A 52 4.59 7.40 -0.96
N ILE A 53 5.59 8.08 -0.42
CA ILE A 53 6.16 7.80 0.88
C ILE A 53 6.17 9.06 1.72
N VAL A 54 5.73 8.93 2.97
CA VAL A 54 5.66 10.02 3.94
C VAL A 54 6.44 9.65 5.20
N HIS A 55 7.01 10.67 5.83
CA HIS A 55 7.57 10.56 7.19
C HIS A 55 6.98 11.66 8.05
N ASP A 56 6.25 11.26 9.10
CA ASP A 56 5.47 12.13 9.97
C ASP A 56 4.55 13.07 9.16
N GLN A 57 4.79 14.37 9.16
CA GLN A 57 3.98 15.37 8.44
C GLN A 57 4.61 15.81 7.11
N LYS A 58 5.57 15.06 6.58
CA LYS A 58 6.27 15.38 5.35
C LYS A 58 6.08 14.30 4.29
N VAL A 59 5.60 14.69 3.11
CA VAL A 59 5.71 13.85 1.91
C VAL A 59 7.17 13.87 1.48
N LEU A 60 7.85 12.72 1.56
CA LEU A 60 9.24 12.58 1.12
C LEU A 60 9.32 12.52 -0.41
N TRP A 61 8.39 11.77 -1.00
CA TRP A 61 8.22 11.67 -2.43
C TRP A 61 6.82 11.18 -2.78
N SER A 62 6.28 11.67 -3.89
CA SER A 62 5.11 11.11 -4.56
C SER A 62 5.28 11.23 -6.07
N GLY A 63 4.80 10.23 -6.82
CA GLY A 63 4.96 10.22 -8.26
C GLY A 63 4.28 9.02 -8.91
N GLY A 64 4.47 8.89 -10.22
CA GLY A 64 3.99 7.76 -11.00
C GLY A 64 5.03 7.28 -12.00
N THR A 65 4.82 6.07 -12.51
CA THR A 65 5.62 5.44 -13.55
C THR A 65 4.72 4.65 -14.50
N GLY A 66 5.11 4.52 -15.77
CA GLY A 66 4.27 3.94 -16.80
C GLY A 66 3.07 4.81 -17.14
N GLN A 67 1.96 4.20 -17.56
CA GLN A 67 0.82 4.89 -18.13
C GLN A 67 -0.48 4.61 -17.35
N ALA A 68 -1.15 5.68 -16.96
CA ALA A 68 -2.50 5.60 -16.41
C ALA A 68 -3.52 5.14 -17.47
N ASP A 69 -3.23 5.44 -18.74
CA ASP A 69 -4.00 4.97 -19.89
C ASP A 69 -3.07 4.80 -21.09
N PRO A 70 -2.61 3.58 -21.39
CA PRO A 70 -1.77 3.27 -22.55
C PRO A 70 -2.42 3.61 -23.89
N THR A 71 -3.75 3.57 -24.00
CA THR A 71 -4.45 3.83 -25.28
C THR A 71 -4.36 5.30 -25.70
N THR A 72 -4.19 6.19 -24.75
CA THR A 72 -4.05 7.64 -24.95
C THR A 72 -2.64 8.16 -24.62
N ASN A 73 -1.69 7.27 -24.32
CA ASN A 73 -0.35 7.60 -23.83
C ASN A 73 -0.35 8.52 -22.59
N ARG A 74 -1.39 8.45 -21.77
CA ARG A 74 -1.51 9.29 -20.57
C ARG A 74 -0.66 8.72 -19.43
N PRO A 75 0.36 9.47 -18.96
CA PRO A 75 1.27 8.97 -17.93
C PRO A 75 0.56 8.80 -16.59
N ALA A 76 1.01 7.83 -15.79
CA ALA A 76 0.67 7.77 -14.37
C ALA A 76 1.45 8.83 -13.59
N THR A 77 0.76 9.53 -12.70
CA THR A 77 1.32 10.61 -11.86
C THR A 77 0.84 10.47 -10.42
N ALA A 78 1.34 11.30 -9.52
CA ALA A 78 0.84 11.35 -8.14
C ALA A 78 -0.65 11.76 -8.04
N ASP A 79 -1.19 12.43 -9.05
CA ASP A 79 -2.59 12.88 -9.11
C ASP A 79 -3.50 11.97 -9.95
N THR A 80 -2.95 10.85 -10.43
CA THR A 80 -3.76 9.82 -11.09
C THR A 80 -4.74 9.22 -10.10
N LEU A 81 -6.02 9.16 -10.48
CA LEU A 81 -7.08 8.52 -9.71
C LEU A 81 -7.10 7.01 -9.96
N TYR A 82 -7.22 6.24 -8.90
CA TYR A 82 -7.43 4.80 -8.95
C TYR A 82 -8.62 4.43 -8.08
N SER A 83 -9.37 3.39 -8.43
CA SER A 83 -10.21 2.73 -7.44
C SER A 83 -9.30 2.15 -6.36
N ILE A 84 -9.55 2.51 -5.10
CA ILE A 84 -8.76 2.02 -3.96
C ILE A 84 -9.35 0.77 -3.34
N CYS A 85 -10.46 0.29 -3.91
CA CYS A 85 -11.10 -0.97 -3.54
C CYS A 85 -11.28 -1.07 -2.01
N SER A 86 -10.80 -2.12 -1.38
CA SER A 86 -11.01 -2.37 0.06
C SER A 86 -10.34 -1.37 1.00
N VAL A 87 -9.44 -0.50 0.55
CA VAL A 87 -8.96 0.63 1.38
C VAL A 87 -10.12 1.58 1.74
N SER A 88 -11.23 1.54 1.00
CA SER A 88 -12.50 2.20 1.33
C SER A 88 -12.98 1.91 2.75
N LYS A 89 -12.76 0.69 3.23
CA LYS A 89 -13.20 0.21 4.54
C LYS A 89 -12.61 1.02 5.69
N LEU A 90 -11.38 1.54 5.53
CA LEU A 90 -10.75 2.40 6.53
C LEU A 90 -11.55 3.69 6.77
N PHE A 91 -12.17 4.25 5.72
CA PHE A 91 -13.04 5.43 5.85
C PHE A 91 -14.37 5.06 6.51
N THR A 92 -14.91 3.89 6.20
CA THR A 92 -16.14 3.37 6.83
C THR A 92 -15.93 3.12 8.32
N SER A 93 -14.82 2.49 8.70
CA SER A 93 -14.52 2.22 10.09
C SER A 93 -14.28 3.52 10.89
N VAL A 94 -13.59 4.50 10.32
CA VAL A 94 -13.46 5.83 10.94
C VAL A 94 -14.85 6.48 11.15
N ALA A 95 -15.76 6.37 10.17
CA ALA A 95 -17.11 6.91 10.29
C ALA A 95 -17.92 6.22 11.41
N VAL A 96 -17.83 4.90 11.55
CA VAL A 96 -18.47 4.15 12.64
C VAL A 96 -17.89 4.58 13.99
N MET A 97 -16.56 4.73 14.08
CA MET A 97 -15.90 5.10 15.32
C MET A 97 -16.18 6.55 15.74
N GLN A 98 -16.38 7.47 14.79
CA GLN A 98 -16.89 8.81 15.10
C GLN A 98 -18.27 8.77 15.78
N LEU A 99 -19.18 7.94 15.24
CA LEU A 99 -20.52 7.80 15.82
C LEU A 99 -20.50 7.10 17.18
N ARG A 100 -19.56 6.17 17.40
CA ARG A 100 -19.31 5.57 18.71
C ARG A 100 -18.83 6.62 19.72
N ASP A 101 -17.87 7.45 19.34
CA ASP A 101 -17.32 8.50 20.21
C ASP A 101 -18.38 9.58 20.55
N GLU A 102 -19.38 9.76 19.67
CA GLU A 102 -20.55 10.58 19.92
C GLU A 102 -21.62 9.89 20.80
N GLY A 103 -21.39 8.66 21.24
CA GLY A 103 -22.34 7.90 22.06
C GLY A 103 -23.59 7.41 21.33
N LYS A 104 -23.60 7.42 19.98
CA LYS A 104 -24.76 7.03 19.16
C LYS A 104 -24.88 5.53 18.95
N LEU A 105 -23.80 4.80 19.18
CA LEU A 105 -23.71 3.34 19.08
C LEU A 105 -22.60 2.80 19.98
N THR A 106 -22.60 1.48 20.20
CA THR A 106 -21.49 0.74 20.80
C THR A 106 -21.04 -0.35 19.85
N LEU A 107 -19.79 -0.79 19.97
CA LEU A 107 -19.25 -1.83 19.08
C LEU A 107 -19.91 -3.21 19.30
N ASP A 108 -20.41 -3.47 20.51
CA ASP A 108 -21.12 -4.71 20.86
C ASP A 108 -22.59 -4.70 20.43
N ASP A 109 -23.09 -3.59 19.91
CA ASP A 109 -24.47 -3.53 19.43
C ASP A 109 -24.69 -4.52 18.27
N PRO A 110 -25.78 -5.32 18.32
CA PRO A 110 -26.18 -6.13 17.18
C PRO A 110 -26.65 -5.24 16.04
N LEU A 111 -26.47 -5.67 14.81
CA LEU A 111 -26.85 -4.90 13.62
C LEU A 111 -28.36 -4.58 13.59
N SER A 112 -29.21 -5.48 14.05
CA SER A 112 -30.66 -5.30 14.12
C SER A 112 -31.10 -4.10 14.99
N LYS A 113 -30.31 -3.76 16.01
CA LYS A 113 -30.56 -2.55 16.84
C LYS A 113 -30.52 -1.25 16.03
N HIS A 114 -29.73 -1.22 14.98
CA HIS A 114 -29.52 -0.02 14.15
C HIS A 114 -30.23 -0.09 12.80
N LEU A 115 -30.46 -1.31 12.30
CA LEU A 115 -31.06 -1.61 11.00
C LEU A 115 -32.32 -2.46 11.21
N PRO A 116 -33.52 -1.86 11.43
CA PRO A 116 -34.76 -2.60 11.69
C PRO A 116 -35.14 -3.61 10.60
N TRP A 117 -34.62 -3.41 9.38
CA TRP A 117 -34.81 -4.30 8.24
C TRP A 117 -33.80 -5.45 8.19
N TYR A 118 -32.79 -5.46 9.06
CA TYR A 118 -31.82 -6.56 9.15
C TYR A 118 -32.52 -7.83 9.65
N LYS A 119 -32.55 -8.88 8.84
CA LYS A 119 -33.25 -10.13 9.10
C LYS A 119 -32.39 -11.38 9.00
N LEU A 120 -31.07 -11.21 8.78
CA LEU A 120 -30.16 -12.35 8.71
C LEU A 120 -30.13 -13.02 10.11
N PRO A 121 -30.43 -14.33 10.20
CA PRO A 121 -30.43 -15.03 11.50
C PRO A 121 -29.01 -15.15 12.06
N ALA A 122 -28.90 -15.44 13.34
CA ALA A 122 -27.66 -15.95 13.90
C ALA A 122 -27.39 -17.38 13.38
N ALA A 123 -26.12 -17.74 13.21
CA ALA A 123 -25.78 -19.13 12.94
C ALA A 123 -26.12 -20.00 14.16
N GLU A 124 -26.36 -21.29 13.92
CA GLU A 124 -26.65 -22.25 15.00
C GLU A 124 -25.58 -22.22 16.10
N GLY A 125 -26.01 -22.06 17.35
CA GLY A 125 -25.10 -21.94 18.50
C GLY A 125 -24.33 -20.62 18.61
N GLY A 126 -24.64 -19.64 17.74
CA GLY A 126 -24.01 -18.33 17.73
C GLY A 126 -24.89 -17.19 18.20
N ARG A 127 -24.36 -15.99 18.21
CA ARG A 127 -25.09 -14.72 18.42
C ARG A 127 -25.26 -13.97 17.11
N GLU A 128 -26.14 -12.99 17.10
CA GLU A 128 -26.28 -12.06 15.96
C GLU A 128 -24.98 -11.31 15.70
N ALA A 129 -24.76 -10.96 14.43
CA ALA A 129 -23.61 -10.14 14.03
C ALA A 129 -23.62 -8.78 14.73
N THR A 130 -22.51 -8.44 15.37
CA THR A 130 -22.28 -7.17 16.06
C THR A 130 -21.42 -6.24 15.21
N LEU A 131 -21.41 -4.94 15.54
CA LEU A 131 -20.54 -3.97 14.84
C LEU A 131 -19.06 -4.34 14.97
N VAL A 132 -18.58 -4.75 16.16
CA VAL A 132 -17.18 -5.21 16.30
C VAL A 132 -16.92 -6.41 15.41
N GLY A 133 -17.80 -7.40 15.39
CA GLY A 133 -17.65 -8.58 14.53
C GLY A 133 -17.59 -8.24 13.04
N VAL A 134 -18.37 -7.25 12.60
CA VAL A 134 -18.33 -6.74 11.22
C VAL A 134 -16.99 -6.07 10.91
N LEU A 135 -16.54 -5.16 11.78
CA LEU A 135 -15.32 -4.37 11.57
C LEU A 135 -14.03 -5.18 11.76
N THR A 136 -14.12 -6.36 12.35
CA THR A 136 -12.99 -7.29 12.53
C THR A 136 -13.08 -8.51 11.64
N HIS A 137 -14.11 -8.59 10.78
CA HIS A 137 -14.35 -9.74 9.91
C HIS A 137 -14.56 -11.05 10.68
N SER A 138 -15.07 -10.98 11.91
CA SER A 138 -15.37 -12.14 12.75
C SER A 138 -16.88 -12.39 12.93
N ALA A 139 -17.73 -11.62 12.24
CA ALA A 139 -19.19 -11.75 12.36
C ALA A 139 -19.78 -13.03 11.73
N GLY A 140 -18.98 -13.85 11.05
CA GLY A 140 -19.44 -15.05 10.36
C GLY A 140 -20.30 -14.78 9.12
N LEU A 141 -20.34 -13.55 8.63
CA LEU A 141 -21.13 -13.15 7.46
C LEU A 141 -20.51 -13.67 6.16
N PRO A 142 -21.32 -13.95 5.11
CA PRO A 142 -20.82 -14.21 3.78
C PRO A 142 -19.91 -13.09 3.29
N ARG A 143 -18.98 -13.43 2.39
CA ARG A 143 -18.09 -12.43 1.79
C ARG A 143 -18.85 -11.36 1.02
N GLU A 144 -19.88 -11.77 0.26
CA GLU A 144 -20.61 -10.92 -0.69
C GLU A 144 -22.12 -10.95 -0.43
N SER A 145 -22.84 -10.04 -1.05
CA SER A 145 -24.30 -9.89 -0.93
C SER A 145 -25.10 -10.82 -1.85
N ASP A 146 -24.52 -11.95 -2.26
CA ASP A 146 -25.15 -13.00 -3.07
C ASP A 146 -25.63 -12.53 -4.45
N PHE A 147 -24.81 -11.70 -5.13
CA PHE A 147 -24.98 -11.31 -6.51
C PHE A 147 -23.66 -11.53 -7.26
N PRO A 148 -23.69 -11.92 -8.55
CA PRO A 148 -22.49 -12.22 -9.34
C PRO A 148 -21.82 -10.96 -9.91
N TYR A 149 -21.61 -9.91 -9.11
CA TYR A 149 -21.13 -8.61 -9.59
C TYR A 149 -19.62 -8.52 -9.86
N TRP A 150 -18.82 -9.46 -9.34
CA TRP A 150 -17.41 -9.55 -9.70
C TRP A 150 -17.16 -10.31 -11.01
N THR A 151 -18.09 -10.20 -11.95
CA THR A 151 -17.99 -10.73 -13.32
C THR A 151 -17.58 -9.64 -14.29
N GLY A 152 -17.37 -9.99 -15.58
CA GLY A 152 -16.91 -9.02 -16.58
C GLY A 152 -17.87 -7.87 -16.87
N GLU A 153 -19.15 -8.00 -16.52
CA GLU A 153 -20.16 -6.96 -16.71
C GLU A 153 -20.22 -5.95 -15.56
N PHE A 154 -19.72 -6.33 -14.38
CA PHE A 154 -19.70 -5.49 -13.17
C PHE A 154 -21.06 -4.88 -12.82
N ASP A 155 -22.15 -5.68 -12.92
CA ASP A 155 -23.49 -5.22 -12.54
C ASP A 155 -23.68 -5.29 -11.01
N PHE A 156 -23.21 -4.26 -10.34
CA PHE A 156 -23.32 -4.16 -8.88
C PHE A 156 -24.76 -3.87 -8.45
N PRO A 157 -25.25 -4.54 -7.38
CA PRO A 157 -26.58 -4.33 -6.85
C PRO A 157 -26.71 -2.93 -6.23
N THR A 158 -27.92 -2.39 -6.31
CA THR A 158 -28.27 -1.22 -5.50
C THR A 158 -28.43 -1.60 -4.02
N ARG A 159 -28.47 -0.60 -3.16
CA ARG A 159 -28.75 -0.77 -1.73
C ARG A 159 -30.01 -1.59 -1.48
N GLU A 160 -31.11 -1.26 -2.19
CA GLU A 160 -32.42 -1.91 -2.05
C GLU A 160 -32.35 -3.40 -2.40
N LYS A 161 -31.67 -3.75 -3.48
CA LYS A 161 -31.46 -5.16 -3.87
C LYS A 161 -30.65 -5.92 -2.81
N ILE A 162 -29.64 -5.31 -2.20
CA ILE A 162 -28.89 -5.95 -1.10
C ILE A 162 -29.78 -6.23 0.10
N ILE A 163 -30.60 -5.24 0.51
CA ILE A 163 -31.53 -5.38 1.61
C ILE A 163 -32.55 -6.50 1.36
N GLU A 164 -33.13 -6.53 0.16
CA GLU A 164 -34.05 -7.57 -0.26
C GLU A 164 -33.42 -8.96 -0.21
N ARG A 165 -32.23 -9.11 -0.78
CA ARG A 165 -31.52 -10.39 -0.84
C ARG A 165 -31.05 -10.87 0.55
N LEU A 166 -30.75 -9.96 1.46
CA LEU A 166 -30.22 -10.27 2.80
C LEU A 166 -31.14 -11.23 3.57
N ALA A 167 -32.47 -11.09 3.42
CA ALA A 167 -33.44 -11.94 4.10
C ALA A 167 -33.34 -13.43 3.74
N SER A 168 -32.74 -13.77 2.58
CA SER A 168 -32.54 -15.14 2.12
C SER A 168 -31.11 -15.67 2.33
N GLN A 169 -30.17 -14.82 2.77
CA GLN A 169 -28.82 -15.24 3.07
C GLN A 169 -28.73 -15.95 4.42
N GLN A 170 -27.65 -16.71 4.60
CA GLN A 170 -27.34 -17.39 5.85
C GLN A 170 -25.92 -17.00 6.29
N PRO A 171 -25.66 -16.88 7.58
CA PRO A 171 -24.31 -16.76 8.09
C PRO A 171 -23.55 -18.06 7.81
N LEU A 172 -22.22 -17.95 7.61
CA LEU A 172 -21.37 -19.11 7.36
C LEU A 172 -20.93 -19.80 8.64
N TYR A 173 -20.72 -19.01 9.69
CA TYR A 173 -20.23 -19.45 11.01
C TYR A 173 -20.90 -18.69 12.13
N PRO A 174 -20.90 -19.22 13.36
CA PRO A 174 -21.16 -18.42 14.55
C PRO A 174 -20.20 -17.24 14.64
N SER A 175 -20.73 -16.08 15.04
CA SER A 175 -19.89 -14.89 15.27
C SER A 175 -18.75 -15.21 16.24
N ASP A 176 -17.60 -14.58 16.03
CA ASP A 176 -16.36 -14.68 16.82
C ASP A 176 -15.63 -16.03 16.76
N ARG A 177 -16.04 -16.91 15.84
CA ARG A 177 -15.42 -18.22 15.72
C ARG A 177 -14.21 -18.23 14.80
N TYR A 178 -14.31 -17.59 13.63
CA TYR A 178 -13.27 -17.58 12.60
C TYR A 178 -13.17 -16.21 11.95
N PHE A 179 -11.99 -15.91 11.40
CA PHE A 179 -11.84 -14.80 10.49
C PHE A 179 -12.53 -15.11 9.15
N GLN A 180 -13.50 -14.28 8.78
CA GLN A 180 -14.23 -14.39 7.51
C GLN A 180 -14.38 -13.01 6.88
N TYR A 181 -13.45 -12.66 6.00
CA TYR A 181 -13.49 -11.38 5.31
C TYR A 181 -14.82 -11.14 4.62
N SER A 182 -15.49 -10.01 4.91
CA SER A 182 -16.83 -9.74 4.43
C SER A 182 -16.99 -8.32 3.88
N ASN A 183 -17.23 -8.20 2.56
CA ASN A 183 -17.69 -6.97 1.94
C ASN A 183 -19.12 -6.64 2.35
N LEU A 184 -19.98 -7.67 2.49
CA LEU A 184 -21.34 -7.52 3.01
C LEU A 184 -21.33 -6.87 4.40
N GLY A 185 -20.44 -7.32 5.29
CA GLY A 185 -20.33 -6.75 6.64
C GLY A 185 -20.06 -5.25 6.60
N LEU A 186 -19.07 -4.81 5.82
CA LEU A 186 -18.73 -3.38 5.72
C LEU A 186 -19.79 -2.56 4.95
N THR A 187 -20.53 -3.19 4.04
CA THR A 187 -21.73 -2.57 3.44
C THR A 187 -22.76 -2.28 4.54
N LEU A 188 -23.05 -3.24 5.42
CA LEU A 188 -23.97 -3.06 6.54
C LEU A 188 -23.47 -2.03 7.56
N ALA A 189 -22.16 -1.97 7.81
CA ALA A 189 -21.57 -0.90 8.64
C ALA A 189 -21.83 0.50 8.03
N GLY A 190 -21.72 0.65 6.72
CA GLY A 190 -22.08 1.90 6.01
C GLY A 190 -23.58 2.24 6.16
N GLU A 191 -24.46 1.25 6.15
CA GLU A 191 -25.88 1.43 6.41
C GLU A 191 -26.14 1.90 7.85
N VAL A 192 -25.42 1.35 8.82
CA VAL A 192 -25.47 1.84 10.21
C VAL A 192 -25.02 3.29 10.31
N VAL A 193 -23.96 3.67 9.60
CA VAL A 193 -23.51 5.08 9.51
C VAL A 193 -24.65 5.95 9.00
N SER A 194 -25.31 5.60 7.89
CA SER A 194 -26.42 6.36 7.32
C SER A 194 -27.59 6.48 8.30
N ALA A 195 -27.97 5.37 8.92
CA ALA A 195 -29.10 5.33 9.86
C ALA A 195 -28.83 6.20 11.11
N LYS A 196 -27.63 6.17 11.67
CA LYS A 196 -27.26 6.93 12.88
C LYS A 196 -26.96 8.39 12.59
N ALA A 197 -26.46 8.71 11.41
CA ALA A 197 -26.20 10.08 10.98
C ALA A 197 -27.48 10.79 10.49
N GLY A 198 -28.53 10.06 10.11
CA GLY A 198 -29.73 10.61 9.50
C GLY A 198 -29.50 11.23 8.12
N LYS A 199 -28.47 10.79 7.40
CA LYS A 199 -28.09 11.27 6.07
C LYS A 199 -27.38 10.17 5.25
N PRO A 200 -27.29 10.30 3.91
CA PRO A 200 -26.57 9.35 3.06
C PRO A 200 -25.13 9.14 3.52
N TYR A 201 -24.63 7.91 3.39
CA TYR A 201 -23.28 7.51 3.78
C TYR A 201 -22.20 8.38 3.14
N ASP A 202 -22.29 8.58 1.82
CA ASP A 202 -21.31 9.36 1.06
C ASP A 202 -21.27 10.83 1.53
N GLN A 203 -22.43 11.42 1.85
CA GLN A 203 -22.50 12.78 2.41
C GLN A 203 -21.82 12.83 3.77
N PHE A 204 -22.09 11.86 4.66
CA PHE A 204 -21.47 11.80 5.99
C PHE A 204 -19.94 11.73 5.88
N VAL A 205 -19.42 10.83 5.06
CA VAL A 205 -17.97 10.68 4.89
C VAL A 205 -17.33 11.94 4.29
N ARG A 206 -17.97 12.55 3.29
CA ARG A 206 -17.48 13.80 2.71
C ARG A 206 -17.36 14.90 3.75
N GLU A 207 -18.42 15.13 4.52
CA GLU A 207 -18.48 16.22 5.50
C GLU A 207 -17.59 15.99 6.72
N ARG A 208 -17.52 14.72 7.19
CA ARG A 208 -16.91 14.39 8.48
C ARG A 208 -15.48 13.90 8.40
N ILE A 209 -15.04 13.44 7.20
CA ILE A 209 -13.71 12.87 7.02
C ILE A 209 -12.96 13.58 5.88
N LEU A 210 -13.52 13.57 4.65
CA LEU A 210 -12.77 14.02 3.49
C LEU A 210 -12.48 15.51 3.51
N GLN A 211 -13.49 16.33 3.80
CA GLN A 211 -13.35 17.81 3.86
C GLN A 211 -12.41 18.24 5.01
N PRO A 212 -12.59 17.78 6.27
CA PRO A 212 -11.69 18.17 7.36
C PRO A 212 -10.23 17.77 7.13
N LEU A 213 -9.99 16.66 6.40
CA LEU A 213 -8.65 16.20 6.05
C LEU A 213 -8.13 16.76 4.72
N SER A 214 -8.92 17.60 4.04
CA SER A 214 -8.56 18.15 2.72
C SER A 214 -8.24 17.09 1.68
N LEU A 215 -8.99 15.97 1.69
CA LEU A 215 -8.88 14.88 0.72
C LEU A 215 -9.74 15.20 -0.51
N THR A 216 -9.34 16.20 -1.28
CA THR A 216 -10.13 16.78 -2.37
C THR A 216 -10.20 15.91 -3.62
N SER A 217 -9.31 14.93 -3.74
CA SER A 217 -9.25 13.95 -4.82
C SER A 217 -9.63 12.55 -4.35
N THR A 218 -10.38 12.45 -3.23
CA THR A 218 -10.95 11.19 -2.73
C THR A 218 -12.47 11.23 -2.83
N TYR A 219 -13.02 10.18 -3.41
CA TYR A 219 -14.45 10.07 -3.73
C TYR A 219 -15.01 8.80 -3.11
N PRO A 220 -16.16 8.82 -2.42
CA PRO A 220 -16.80 7.61 -1.87
C PRO A 220 -17.31 6.61 -2.91
N GLU A 221 -17.35 7.02 -4.18
CA GLU A 221 -17.64 6.17 -5.34
C GLU A 221 -16.78 6.62 -6.52
N VAL A 222 -16.45 5.71 -7.44
CA VAL A 222 -15.64 6.02 -8.63
C VAL A 222 -16.28 7.15 -9.44
N PRO A 223 -15.58 8.28 -9.64
CA PRO A 223 -16.11 9.43 -10.39
C PRO A 223 -16.00 9.16 -11.90
N LEU A 224 -17.11 8.75 -12.53
CA LEU A 224 -17.14 8.41 -13.96
C LEU A 224 -16.84 9.58 -14.89
N ASP A 225 -17.07 10.81 -14.45
CA ASP A 225 -16.74 12.05 -15.16
C ASP A 225 -15.23 12.32 -15.25
N GLU A 226 -14.43 11.63 -14.46
CA GLU A 226 -12.96 11.64 -14.53
C GLU A 226 -12.38 10.60 -15.55
N LYS A 227 -13.24 9.81 -16.19
CA LYS A 227 -12.84 8.92 -17.28
C LYS A 227 -12.16 9.71 -18.42
N GLY A 228 -11.01 9.21 -18.88
CA GLY A 228 -10.21 9.91 -19.90
C GLY A 228 -9.47 11.15 -19.41
N LYS A 229 -9.67 11.55 -18.15
CA LYS A 229 -8.98 12.67 -17.49
C LYS A 229 -7.95 12.13 -16.49
N ARG A 230 -8.31 12.05 -15.21
CA ARG A 230 -7.39 11.58 -14.15
C ARG A 230 -7.58 10.10 -13.79
N LEU A 231 -8.76 9.51 -14.04
CA LEU A 231 -9.03 8.13 -13.68
C LEU A 231 -8.23 7.17 -14.57
N ALA A 232 -7.44 6.30 -13.95
CA ALA A 232 -6.64 5.29 -14.64
C ALA A 232 -7.54 4.26 -15.34
N GLN A 233 -7.14 3.81 -16.55
CA GLN A 233 -7.74 2.66 -17.19
C GLN A 233 -7.29 1.38 -16.48
N GLY A 234 -8.21 0.59 -15.95
CA GLY A 234 -7.93 -0.67 -15.29
C GLY A 234 -7.69 -1.82 -16.28
N TYR A 235 -6.79 -2.74 -15.94
CA TYR A 235 -6.43 -3.89 -16.74
C TYR A 235 -6.60 -5.22 -15.99
N SER A 236 -6.93 -6.28 -16.71
CA SER A 236 -7.02 -7.64 -16.16
C SER A 236 -5.71 -8.12 -15.55
N ALA A 237 -5.76 -9.24 -14.83
CA ALA A 237 -4.57 -10.02 -14.53
C ALA A 237 -3.88 -10.44 -15.83
N LYS A 238 -2.56 -10.60 -15.79
CA LYS A 238 -1.76 -11.09 -16.91
C LYS A 238 -2.21 -12.51 -17.25
N ARG A 239 -2.50 -12.75 -18.53
CA ARG A 239 -2.84 -14.06 -19.06
C ARG A 239 -1.58 -14.87 -19.32
N ARG A 240 -1.72 -16.16 -19.64
CA ARG A 240 -0.57 -17.04 -19.96
C ARG A 240 0.23 -16.60 -21.18
N ASP A 241 -0.42 -15.91 -22.12
CA ASP A 241 0.21 -15.34 -23.32
C ASP A 241 0.90 -13.99 -23.07
N GLY A 242 0.97 -13.55 -21.83
CA GLY A 242 1.57 -12.27 -21.44
C GLY A 242 0.63 -11.07 -21.55
N THR A 243 -0.55 -11.21 -22.14
CA THR A 243 -1.46 -10.08 -22.41
C THR A 243 -2.29 -9.66 -21.19
N ARG A 244 -2.72 -8.38 -21.18
CA ARG A 244 -3.72 -7.82 -20.26
C ARG A 244 -4.82 -7.18 -21.07
N THR A 245 -6.07 -7.35 -20.65
CA THR A 245 -7.24 -6.77 -21.31
C THR A 245 -7.70 -5.54 -20.54
N PRO A 246 -7.99 -4.38 -21.19
CA PRO A 246 -8.63 -3.26 -20.54
C PRO A 246 -10.02 -3.69 -20.04
N LEU A 247 -10.36 -3.25 -18.82
CA LEU A 247 -11.63 -3.59 -18.18
C LEU A 247 -12.59 -2.40 -18.22
N PRO A 248 -13.90 -2.64 -18.30
CA PRO A 248 -14.88 -1.58 -18.13
C PRO A 248 -14.74 -0.89 -16.78
N LEU A 249 -15.00 0.40 -16.73
CA LEU A 249 -15.16 1.12 -15.46
C LEU A 249 -16.49 0.72 -14.82
N PHE A 250 -16.49 0.64 -13.49
CA PHE A 250 -17.69 0.30 -12.73
C PHE A 250 -17.80 1.16 -11.47
N GLN A 251 -19.02 1.30 -11.02
CA GLN A 251 -19.38 1.83 -9.71
C GLN A 251 -19.92 0.70 -8.85
N THR A 252 -19.52 0.67 -7.60
CA THR A 252 -19.86 -0.41 -6.66
C THR A 252 -21.25 -0.25 -6.04
N ARG A 253 -21.88 0.91 -6.22
CA ARG A 253 -23.27 1.20 -5.80
C ARG A 253 -23.52 0.82 -4.33
N GLY A 254 -24.39 -0.19 -4.09
CA GLY A 254 -24.76 -0.62 -2.75
C GLY A 254 -23.60 -1.09 -1.89
N ILE A 255 -22.48 -1.55 -2.48
CA ILE A 255 -21.30 -1.98 -1.70
C ILE A 255 -20.21 -0.89 -1.59
N ALA A 256 -20.52 0.36 -1.93
CA ALA A 256 -19.56 1.46 -1.88
C ALA A 256 -18.84 1.61 -0.53
N PRO A 257 -19.47 1.41 0.64
CA PRO A 257 -18.79 1.45 1.93
C PRO A 257 -17.65 0.42 2.06
N ALA A 258 -17.73 -0.69 1.33
CA ALA A 258 -16.74 -1.76 1.36
C ALA A 258 -15.65 -1.62 0.29
N ALA A 259 -15.93 -1.01 -0.88
CA ALA A 259 -15.03 -1.09 -2.03
C ALA A 259 -15.13 0.06 -3.06
N GLY A 260 -15.96 1.09 -2.82
CA GLY A 260 -16.33 2.07 -3.86
C GLY A 260 -15.38 3.23 -4.04
N PHE A 261 -14.51 3.49 -3.08
CA PHE A 261 -13.71 4.72 -3.12
C PHE A 261 -12.71 4.75 -4.26
N ALA A 262 -12.53 5.94 -4.80
CA ALA A 262 -11.41 6.29 -5.66
C ALA A 262 -10.57 7.37 -5.00
N SER A 263 -9.24 7.32 -5.18
CA SER A 263 -8.33 8.29 -4.58
C SER A 263 -7.03 8.41 -5.38
N THR A 264 -6.17 9.32 -4.96
CA THR A 264 -4.80 9.51 -5.43
C THR A 264 -3.79 9.13 -4.34
N VAL A 265 -2.54 8.86 -4.71
CA VAL A 265 -1.48 8.63 -3.72
C VAL A 265 -1.23 9.88 -2.86
N ASN A 266 -1.45 11.08 -3.40
CA ASN A 266 -1.33 12.33 -2.65
C ASN A 266 -2.38 12.45 -1.54
N ASP A 267 -3.63 12.10 -1.79
CA ASP A 267 -4.67 12.14 -0.76
C ASP A 267 -4.51 11.02 0.28
N LEU A 268 -4.14 9.80 -0.15
CA LEU A 268 -3.83 8.75 0.83
C LEU A 268 -2.56 9.06 1.64
N ALA A 269 -1.60 9.80 1.08
CA ALA A 269 -0.46 10.33 1.84
C ALA A 269 -0.93 11.31 2.94
N LYS A 270 -1.86 12.22 2.64
CA LYS A 270 -2.47 13.11 3.65
C LYS A 270 -3.23 12.30 4.72
N PHE A 271 -3.94 11.25 4.32
CA PHE A 271 -4.63 10.36 5.25
C PHE A 271 -3.66 9.61 6.18
N ALA A 272 -2.49 9.20 5.67
CA ALA A 272 -1.41 8.63 6.48
C ALA A 272 -0.81 9.66 7.46
N MET A 273 -0.47 10.86 6.96
CA MET A 273 0.07 11.94 7.80
C MET A 273 -0.91 12.37 8.90
N TRP A 274 -2.22 12.42 8.59
CA TRP A 274 -3.24 12.66 9.60
C TRP A 274 -3.20 11.61 10.71
N GLN A 275 -3.08 10.34 10.38
CA GLN A 275 -3.05 9.27 11.39
C GLN A 275 -1.84 9.40 12.32
N PHE A 276 -0.67 9.79 11.79
CA PHE A 276 0.51 10.05 12.63
C PHE A 276 0.29 11.26 13.55
N ARG A 277 -0.23 12.38 13.02
CA ARG A 277 -0.55 13.57 13.80
C ARG A 277 -1.60 13.31 14.87
N ASN A 278 -2.68 12.59 14.51
CA ASN A 278 -3.76 12.26 15.42
C ASN A 278 -3.23 11.44 16.62
N ARG A 279 -2.42 10.40 16.39
CA ARG A 279 -1.89 9.54 17.48
C ARG A 279 -1.14 10.32 18.56
N ASP A 280 -0.48 11.39 18.20
CA ASP A 280 0.33 12.22 19.12
C ASP A 280 -0.46 13.40 19.70
N ALA A 281 -1.61 13.70 19.15
CA ALA A 281 -2.45 14.81 19.57
C ALA A 281 -3.14 14.53 20.93
N LYS A 282 -3.56 15.61 21.59
CA LYS A 282 -4.45 15.54 22.76
C LYS A 282 -5.92 15.41 22.35
N SER A 283 -6.28 15.99 21.21
CA SER A 283 -7.60 15.94 20.57
C SER A 283 -7.44 16.14 19.08
N ASP A 284 -8.39 15.65 18.30
CA ASP A 284 -8.45 15.84 16.84
C ASP A 284 -9.91 15.99 16.42
N PRO A 285 -10.24 16.89 15.48
CA PRO A 285 -11.63 17.15 15.09
C PRO A 285 -12.27 16.01 14.32
N VAL A 286 -11.47 15.10 13.74
CA VAL A 286 -11.99 13.98 12.95
C VAL A 286 -12.21 12.75 13.82
N LEU A 287 -11.26 12.41 14.70
CA LEU A 287 -11.36 11.21 15.55
C LEU A 287 -10.56 11.40 16.85
N ASP A 288 -11.11 10.96 17.99
CA ASP A 288 -10.34 10.95 19.24
C ASP A 288 -9.05 10.14 19.08
N PRO A 289 -7.89 10.68 19.49
CA PRO A 289 -6.62 9.98 19.38
C PRO A 289 -6.57 8.61 20.08
N ARG A 290 -7.34 8.45 21.15
CA ARG A 290 -7.46 7.14 21.86
C ARG A 290 -8.18 6.14 20.97
N THR A 291 -9.20 6.59 20.26
CA THR A 291 -9.96 5.78 19.33
C THR A 291 -9.12 5.29 18.17
N LEU A 292 -8.29 6.14 17.55
CA LEU A 292 -7.39 5.69 16.49
C LEU A 292 -6.37 4.65 16.99
N ARG A 293 -5.81 4.86 18.19
CA ARG A 293 -4.92 3.87 18.81
C ARG A 293 -5.62 2.54 19.10
N GLU A 294 -6.90 2.59 19.49
CA GLU A 294 -7.73 1.41 19.66
C GLU A 294 -7.95 0.67 18.34
N MET A 295 -8.26 1.40 17.25
CA MET A 295 -8.48 0.81 15.94
C MET A 295 -7.29 -0.01 15.42
N TYR A 296 -6.06 0.33 15.81
CA TYR A 296 -4.85 -0.39 15.41
C TYR A 296 -4.60 -1.68 16.21
N ARG A 297 -5.19 -1.79 17.41
CA ARG A 297 -4.99 -2.98 18.24
C ARG A 297 -5.77 -4.15 17.64
N PRO A 298 -5.19 -5.36 17.65
CA PRO A 298 -5.97 -6.54 17.32
C PRO A 298 -7.18 -6.68 18.23
N HIS A 299 -8.37 -6.67 17.63
CA HIS A 299 -9.65 -7.01 18.28
C HIS A 299 -10.05 -8.44 17.99
N PHE A 300 -9.54 -8.99 16.89
CA PHE A 300 -9.69 -10.39 16.54
C PHE A 300 -8.33 -10.98 16.19
N VAL A 301 -8.08 -12.17 16.71
CA VAL A 301 -6.90 -13.00 16.40
C VAL A 301 -7.43 -14.40 16.09
N ASP A 302 -7.14 -14.92 14.90
CA ASP A 302 -7.57 -16.26 14.52
C ASP A 302 -6.79 -17.34 15.30
N ALA A 303 -7.34 -18.54 15.36
CA ALA A 303 -6.80 -19.66 16.16
C ALA A 303 -5.38 -20.09 15.73
N ASP A 304 -4.98 -19.79 14.49
CA ASP A 304 -3.64 -20.03 13.97
C ASP A 304 -2.62 -18.99 14.46
N PHE A 305 -3.04 -17.90 15.08
CA PHE A 305 -2.21 -16.76 15.48
C PHE A 305 -1.45 -16.09 14.33
N GLU A 306 -1.91 -16.22 13.09
CA GLU A 306 -1.33 -15.58 11.92
C GLU A 306 -2.14 -14.37 11.44
N THR A 307 -3.46 -14.39 11.70
CA THR A 307 -4.39 -13.32 11.30
C THR A 307 -4.69 -12.40 12.47
N TYR A 308 -4.25 -11.15 12.37
CA TYR A 308 -4.49 -10.09 13.36
C TYR A 308 -5.30 -8.98 12.71
N TRP A 309 -6.45 -8.63 13.32
CA TRP A 309 -7.32 -7.61 12.77
C TRP A 309 -7.79 -6.64 13.84
N GLY A 310 -7.49 -5.37 13.63
CA GLY A 310 -8.01 -4.26 14.42
C GLY A 310 -9.42 -3.86 13.96
N VAL A 311 -9.83 -2.63 14.26
CA VAL A 311 -11.09 -2.10 13.74
C VAL A 311 -10.88 -1.72 12.27
N ASP A 312 -11.04 -2.71 11.41
CA ASP A 312 -10.82 -2.71 9.96
C ASP A 312 -9.38 -2.40 9.48
N PHE A 313 -8.44 -2.29 10.40
CA PHE A 313 -7.01 -2.25 10.09
C PHE A 313 -6.41 -3.65 10.18
N ALA A 314 -5.86 -4.15 9.07
CA ALA A 314 -4.96 -5.28 9.14
C ALA A 314 -3.71 -4.87 9.92
N THR A 315 -3.26 -5.76 10.80
CA THR A 315 -2.02 -5.57 11.56
C THR A 315 -1.13 -6.77 11.31
N TRP A 316 0.12 -6.54 10.94
CA TRP A 316 1.07 -7.63 10.69
C TRP A 316 2.47 -7.23 11.13
N LYS A 317 3.31 -8.25 11.34
CA LYS A 317 4.71 -8.07 11.72
C LYS A 317 5.62 -8.55 10.61
N ASP A 318 6.59 -7.72 10.23
CA ASP A 318 7.62 -8.07 9.27
C ASP A 318 8.96 -7.45 9.68
N GLY A 319 10.03 -8.25 9.69
CA GLY A 319 11.38 -7.80 10.06
C GLY A 319 11.47 -7.11 11.44
N GLY A 320 10.60 -7.48 12.40
CA GLY A 320 10.55 -6.85 13.72
C GLY A 320 9.69 -5.58 13.79
N THR A 321 9.27 -5.01 12.67
CA THR A 321 8.35 -3.86 12.58
C THR A 321 6.90 -4.32 12.59
N VAL A 322 6.05 -3.65 13.36
CA VAL A 322 4.59 -3.84 13.31
C VAL A 322 4.02 -2.81 12.36
N PHE A 323 3.37 -3.29 11.31
CA PHE A 323 2.67 -2.48 10.33
C PHE A 323 1.17 -2.52 10.59
N VAL A 324 0.51 -1.43 10.23
CA VAL A 324 -0.95 -1.34 10.16
C VAL A 324 -1.37 -0.78 8.80
N GLY A 325 -2.53 -1.16 8.31
CA GLY A 325 -3.02 -0.65 7.04
C GLY A 325 -4.07 -1.54 6.41
N HIS A 326 -4.20 -1.42 5.09
CA HIS A 326 -5.12 -2.25 4.31
C HIS A 326 -4.66 -2.39 2.86
N GLY A 327 -4.90 -3.54 2.26
CA GLY A 327 -4.76 -3.74 0.83
C GLY A 327 -6.07 -3.48 0.09
N GLY A 328 -5.99 -2.97 -1.13
CA GLY A 328 -7.11 -2.84 -2.05
C GLY A 328 -6.99 -3.79 -3.23
N SER A 329 -8.04 -4.57 -3.53
CA SER A 329 -8.06 -5.52 -4.64
C SER A 329 -9.45 -5.58 -5.26
N CYS A 330 -9.56 -5.09 -6.49
CA CYS A 330 -10.73 -5.24 -7.33
C CYS A 330 -10.30 -5.37 -8.79
N PRO A 331 -11.17 -5.78 -9.71
CA PRO A 331 -10.81 -5.89 -11.11
C PRO A 331 -10.24 -4.59 -11.66
N GLY A 332 -9.04 -4.68 -12.24
CA GLY A 332 -8.33 -3.54 -12.81
C GLY A 332 -7.46 -2.74 -11.85
N TYR A 333 -7.56 -2.92 -10.53
CA TYR A 333 -6.83 -2.06 -9.58
C TYR A 333 -6.28 -2.83 -8.40
N ARG A 334 -5.12 -2.38 -7.92
CA ARG A 334 -4.47 -2.84 -6.68
C ARG A 334 -3.94 -1.64 -5.92
N THR A 335 -4.13 -1.66 -4.60
CA THR A 335 -3.65 -0.61 -3.70
C THR A 335 -2.99 -1.25 -2.48
N ALA A 336 -1.89 -0.67 -2.02
CA ALA A 336 -1.34 -0.91 -0.70
C ALA A 336 -1.34 0.41 0.07
N PHE A 337 -1.88 0.39 1.27
CA PHE A 337 -1.79 1.46 2.26
C PHE A 337 -1.14 0.86 3.51
N GLN A 338 0.14 1.15 3.72
CA GLN A 338 0.98 0.55 4.75
C GLN A 338 1.61 1.63 5.62
N LEU A 339 1.45 1.52 6.92
CA LEU A 339 1.99 2.43 7.91
C LEU A 339 2.87 1.69 8.91
N ASP A 340 4.04 2.26 9.24
CA ASP A 340 4.79 2.01 10.45
C ASP A 340 4.48 3.14 11.44
N PRO A 341 3.59 2.91 12.42
CA PRO A 341 3.16 3.96 13.33
C PRO A 341 4.26 4.42 14.29
N GLU A 342 5.24 3.57 14.57
CA GLU A 342 6.31 3.89 15.52
C GLU A 342 7.37 4.78 14.88
N LYS A 343 7.77 4.47 13.65
CA LYS A 343 8.70 5.30 12.88
C LYS A 343 8.00 6.43 12.14
N LYS A 344 6.67 6.45 12.15
CA LYS A 344 5.82 7.41 11.40
C LYS A 344 6.14 7.44 9.90
N VAL A 345 6.39 6.26 9.34
CA VAL A 345 6.60 6.10 7.90
C VAL A 345 5.37 5.47 7.28
N GLY A 346 4.84 6.10 6.25
CA GLY A 346 3.71 5.58 5.48
C GLY A 346 4.07 5.41 4.01
N VAL A 347 3.69 4.29 3.42
CA VAL A 347 3.87 4.02 2.00
C VAL A 347 2.53 3.66 1.37
N VAL A 348 2.25 4.34 0.26
CA VAL A 348 1.06 4.08 -0.58
C VAL A 348 1.54 3.66 -1.95
N VAL A 349 1.00 2.57 -2.49
CA VAL A 349 1.25 2.11 -3.85
C VAL A 349 -0.06 1.76 -4.52
N MET A 350 -0.28 2.28 -5.72
CA MET A 350 -1.46 2.01 -6.55
C MET A 350 -1.03 1.53 -7.93
N ALA A 351 -1.73 0.54 -8.47
CA ALA A 351 -1.51 0.00 -9.81
C ALA A 351 -2.84 -0.16 -10.54
N ASN A 352 -2.84 0.10 -11.86
CA ASN A 352 -4.01 -0.06 -12.73
C ASN A 352 -4.09 -1.43 -13.39
N ALA A 353 -3.69 -2.48 -12.70
CA ALA A 353 -3.82 -3.86 -13.17
C ALA A 353 -4.15 -4.83 -12.04
N SER A 354 -4.92 -5.85 -12.35
CA SER A 354 -5.16 -7.01 -11.48
C SER A 354 -3.93 -7.92 -11.42
N GLY A 355 -3.86 -8.76 -10.37
CA GLY A 355 -2.81 -9.78 -10.23
C GLY A 355 -1.45 -9.23 -9.76
N ILE A 356 -1.42 -7.99 -9.25
CA ILE A 356 -0.23 -7.33 -8.72
C ILE A 356 -0.24 -7.39 -7.20
N ASN A 357 0.91 -7.67 -6.60
CA ASN A 357 1.09 -7.57 -5.15
C ASN A 357 1.71 -6.22 -4.78
N THR A 358 0.88 -5.17 -4.69
CA THR A 358 1.32 -3.81 -4.33
C THR A 358 1.93 -3.73 -2.93
N GLY A 359 1.62 -4.66 -2.03
CA GLY A 359 2.23 -4.74 -0.70
C GLY A 359 3.74 -5.00 -0.75
N ARG A 360 4.20 -5.84 -1.69
CA ARG A 360 5.65 -6.08 -1.89
C ARG A 360 6.36 -4.83 -2.39
N PHE A 361 5.74 -4.08 -3.30
CA PHE A 361 6.28 -2.78 -3.74
C PHE A 361 6.34 -1.78 -2.60
N ALA A 362 5.29 -1.69 -1.78
CA ALA A 362 5.28 -0.82 -0.61
C ALA A 362 6.39 -1.19 0.40
N LYS A 363 6.58 -2.48 0.65
CA LYS A 363 7.65 -2.97 1.53
C LYS A 363 9.04 -2.64 0.99
N ALA A 364 9.29 -2.85 -0.29
CA ALA A 364 10.58 -2.54 -0.90
C ALA A 364 10.90 -1.04 -0.83
N ILE A 365 9.94 -0.16 -1.14
CA ILE A 365 10.10 1.29 -0.97
C ILE A 365 10.37 1.63 0.50
N TYR A 366 9.64 1.03 1.44
CA TYR A 366 9.85 1.21 2.87
C TYR A 366 11.28 0.82 3.29
N ASP A 367 11.77 -0.33 2.83
CA ASP A 367 13.10 -0.85 3.17
C ASP A 367 14.24 0.00 2.62
N ILE A 368 14.07 0.55 1.41
CA ILE A 368 15.05 1.46 0.79
C ILE A 368 15.12 2.78 1.58
N VAL A 369 13.97 3.38 1.88
CA VAL A 369 13.91 4.79 2.30
C VAL A 369 13.95 4.96 3.81
N THR A 370 13.30 4.08 4.57
CA THR A 370 13.15 4.24 6.03
C THR A 370 14.49 4.40 6.77
N PRO A 371 15.56 3.66 6.46
CA PRO A 371 16.83 3.83 7.13
C PRO A 371 17.45 5.23 6.98
N THR A 372 16.99 6.00 6.00
CA THR A 372 17.58 7.30 5.63
C THR A 372 16.70 8.51 5.98
N VAL A 373 15.49 8.31 6.53
CA VAL A 373 14.50 9.40 6.73
C VAL A 373 15.02 10.54 7.63
N LYS A 374 16.03 10.28 8.46
CA LYS A 374 16.68 11.27 9.33
C LYS A 374 18.05 11.73 8.79
N ASN A 375 18.48 11.18 7.66
CA ASN A 375 19.77 11.53 7.06
C ASN A 375 19.58 12.77 6.18
N GLU A 376 19.98 13.92 6.73
CA GLU A 376 19.96 15.18 5.99
C GLU A 376 20.97 15.16 4.82
N ALA A 377 20.74 16.05 3.86
CA ALA A 377 21.66 16.23 2.74
C ALA A 377 23.02 16.69 3.27
N THR A 378 24.03 15.82 3.22
CA THR A 378 25.43 16.20 3.37
C THR A 378 25.99 16.58 2.02
N THR A 379 27.07 17.37 1.98
CA THR A 379 27.83 17.60 0.73
C THR A 379 28.40 16.28 0.24
N ALA A 380 27.64 15.60 -0.62
CA ALA A 380 28.11 14.41 -1.32
C ALA A 380 28.78 14.82 -2.65
N PRO A 381 29.74 14.05 -3.15
CA PRO A 381 30.31 14.29 -4.46
C PRO A 381 29.23 14.18 -5.54
N ASP A 382 29.36 14.97 -6.60
CA ASP A 382 28.50 14.81 -7.78
C ASP A 382 28.93 13.55 -8.55
N LEU A 383 28.10 12.53 -8.48
CA LEU A 383 28.29 11.24 -9.15
C LEU A 383 27.23 11.02 -10.25
N SER A 384 26.51 12.07 -10.65
CA SER A 384 25.43 12.02 -11.64
C SER A 384 25.88 11.50 -13.01
N ALA A 385 27.15 11.67 -13.34
CA ALA A 385 27.76 11.14 -14.57
C ALA A 385 27.63 9.61 -14.69
N TYR A 386 27.63 8.90 -13.58
CA TYR A 386 27.65 7.43 -13.53
C TYR A 386 26.24 6.82 -13.29
N THR A 387 25.30 7.59 -12.75
CA THR A 387 23.98 7.08 -12.39
C THR A 387 23.13 6.78 -13.62
N GLY A 388 22.40 5.65 -13.61
CA GLY A 388 21.56 5.23 -14.73
C GLY A 388 21.20 3.76 -14.63
N SER A 389 20.53 3.25 -15.67
CA SER A 389 20.32 1.83 -15.91
C SER A 389 21.28 1.34 -16.98
N TYR A 390 21.84 0.17 -16.79
CA TYR A 390 22.80 -0.47 -17.67
C TYR A 390 22.33 -1.87 -18.03
N ASP A 391 22.32 -2.20 -19.31
CA ASP A 391 21.87 -3.49 -19.83
C ASP A 391 22.84 -4.61 -19.42
N ALA A 392 22.36 -5.53 -18.60
CA ALA A 392 23.13 -6.68 -18.10
C ALA A 392 22.86 -7.98 -18.89
N PHE A 393 22.13 -7.88 -20.02
CA PHE A 393 21.85 -9.03 -20.87
C PHE A 393 23.15 -9.71 -21.34
N PRO A 394 23.27 -11.06 -21.37
CA PRO A 394 22.20 -12.04 -21.14
C PRO A 394 22.09 -12.59 -19.70
N TRP A 395 22.83 -12.04 -18.74
CA TRP A 395 22.92 -12.56 -17.38
C TRP A 395 21.72 -12.15 -16.52
N ASP A 396 21.38 -10.85 -16.59
CA ASP A 396 20.27 -10.24 -15.88
C ASP A 396 19.50 -9.31 -16.82
N GLY A 397 18.48 -8.61 -16.33
CA GLY A 397 17.77 -7.60 -17.09
C GLY A 397 18.57 -6.32 -17.17
N GLU A 398 18.68 -5.60 -16.06
CA GLU A 398 19.45 -4.36 -15.97
C GLU A 398 20.11 -4.19 -14.61
N THR A 399 21.24 -3.48 -14.58
CA THR A 399 21.90 -3.02 -13.35
C THR A 399 21.60 -1.54 -13.17
N ILE A 400 20.86 -1.19 -12.11
CA ILE A 400 20.55 0.18 -11.69
C ILE A 400 21.73 0.71 -10.90
N VAL A 401 22.34 1.82 -11.33
CA VAL A 401 23.44 2.50 -10.63
C VAL A 401 22.95 3.83 -10.07
N VAL A 402 23.14 4.07 -8.78
CA VAL A 402 22.79 5.30 -8.08
C VAL A 402 23.93 5.82 -7.22
N ALA A 403 23.94 7.12 -6.94
CA ALA A 403 24.80 7.68 -5.90
C ALA A 403 24.36 7.12 -4.52
N TRP A 404 25.33 6.75 -3.67
CA TRP A 404 25.06 6.14 -2.38
C TRP A 404 26.15 6.50 -1.36
N GLY A 405 25.82 7.37 -0.43
CA GLY A 405 26.82 7.97 0.45
C GLY A 405 27.76 8.87 -0.35
N ASP A 406 29.05 8.58 -0.27
CA ASP A 406 30.12 9.24 -1.03
C ASP A 406 30.59 8.41 -2.24
N GLY A 407 29.97 7.26 -2.50
CA GLY A 407 30.21 6.36 -3.62
C GLY A 407 28.97 6.10 -4.46
N LEU A 408 28.95 4.93 -5.09
CA LEU A 408 27.80 4.43 -5.84
C LEU A 408 27.22 3.19 -5.15
N ALA A 409 26.00 2.83 -5.53
CA ALA A 409 25.43 1.50 -5.30
C ALA A 409 24.84 0.95 -6.59
N THR A 410 24.83 -0.38 -6.70
CA THR A 410 24.17 -1.11 -7.78
C THR A 410 23.07 -2.00 -7.23
N VAL A 411 22.00 -2.15 -8.00
CA VAL A 411 20.92 -3.10 -7.77
C VAL A 411 20.55 -3.71 -9.11
N ASP A 412 20.56 -5.03 -9.19
CA ASP A 412 20.12 -5.72 -10.40
C ASP A 412 18.58 -5.87 -10.41
N ALA A 413 17.97 -5.60 -11.55
CA ALA A 413 16.54 -5.73 -11.79
C ALA A 413 16.27 -6.77 -12.91
N PRO A 414 15.18 -7.55 -12.77
CA PRO A 414 14.10 -7.44 -11.77
C PRO A 414 14.45 -8.04 -10.41
N THR A 415 14.02 -7.38 -9.33
CA THR A 415 14.08 -7.92 -7.97
C THR A 415 13.00 -7.30 -7.08
N MET A 416 12.36 -8.09 -6.24
CA MET A 416 11.42 -7.57 -5.22
C MET A 416 12.11 -7.29 -3.86
N GLU A 417 13.42 -7.52 -3.77
CA GLU A 417 14.22 -7.31 -2.56
C GLU A 417 15.47 -6.47 -2.86
N PRO A 418 15.31 -5.21 -3.34
CA PRO A 418 16.43 -4.40 -3.82
C PRO A 418 17.51 -4.16 -2.76
N MET A 419 17.13 -4.04 -1.48
CA MET A 419 18.11 -3.86 -0.39
C MET A 419 18.92 -5.11 -0.08
N ARG A 420 18.43 -6.30 -0.46
CA ARG A 420 19.17 -7.56 -0.29
C ARG A 420 20.26 -7.73 -1.35
N THR A 421 19.99 -7.24 -2.57
CA THR A 421 20.91 -7.35 -3.70
C THR A 421 21.76 -6.10 -3.90
N LEU A 422 21.56 -5.05 -3.11
CA LEU A 422 22.32 -3.81 -3.21
C LEU A 422 23.81 -4.05 -2.92
N GLU A 423 24.66 -3.68 -3.86
CA GLU A 423 26.12 -3.67 -3.74
C GLU A 423 26.64 -2.23 -3.67
N ARG A 424 27.52 -1.96 -2.73
CA ARG A 424 28.16 -0.64 -2.57
C ARG A 424 29.46 -0.62 -3.35
N LEU A 425 29.71 0.55 -3.99
CA LEU A 425 30.93 0.78 -4.76
C LEU A 425 31.67 2.00 -4.22
N ARG A 426 32.97 1.85 -3.92
CA ARG A 426 33.86 2.93 -3.49
C ARG A 426 34.71 3.38 -4.67
N LYS A 427 34.87 4.70 -4.83
CA LYS A 427 35.71 5.27 -5.86
C LYS A 427 37.20 4.97 -5.58
N THR A 428 37.91 4.42 -6.56
CA THR A 428 39.32 4.03 -6.45
C THR A 428 40.22 4.70 -7.48
N GLY A 429 39.62 5.30 -8.53
CA GLY A 429 40.35 5.98 -9.58
C GLY A 429 39.49 6.92 -10.40
N GLU A 430 40.01 7.46 -11.48
CA GLU A 430 39.25 8.23 -12.46
C GLU A 430 38.28 7.26 -13.16
N HIS A 431 36.98 7.51 -13.02
CA HIS A 431 35.92 6.66 -13.57
C HIS A 431 35.96 5.19 -13.12
N GLU A 432 36.70 4.88 -12.03
CA GLU A 432 36.84 3.54 -11.49
C GLU A 432 36.32 3.47 -10.07
N PHE A 433 35.51 2.40 -9.84
CA PHE A 433 34.94 2.08 -8.53
C PHE A 433 35.17 0.59 -8.23
N ARG A 434 35.23 0.23 -6.97
CA ARG A 434 35.32 -1.16 -6.55
C ARG A 434 34.24 -1.52 -5.56
N ARG A 435 33.71 -2.73 -5.70
CA ARG A 435 32.73 -3.31 -4.78
C ARG A 435 33.29 -3.34 -3.37
N VAL A 436 32.48 -2.90 -2.38
CA VAL A 436 32.80 -2.98 -0.96
C VAL A 436 32.21 -4.24 -0.39
N LEU A 437 33.05 -5.16 0.09
CA LEU A 437 32.64 -6.42 0.71
C LEU A 437 32.17 -6.19 2.13
N LYS A 438 31.57 -7.22 2.75
CA LYS A 438 31.03 -7.13 4.13
C LYS A 438 32.07 -6.80 5.19
N ASP A 439 33.32 -7.17 4.98
CA ASP A 439 34.46 -6.90 5.85
C ASP A 439 35.15 -5.55 5.55
N GLY A 440 34.61 -4.78 4.57
CA GLY A 440 35.15 -3.51 4.13
C GLY A 440 36.28 -3.61 3.10
N SER A 441 36.75 -4.82 2.76
CA SER A 441 37.73 -5.03 1.69
C SER A 441 37.11 -4.72 0.33
N LEU A 442 37.98 -4.50 -0.68
CA LEU A 442 37.56 -4.14 -2.02
C LEU A 442 37.57 -5.36 -2.93
N GLY A 443 36.41 -5.68 -3.50
CA GLY A 443 36.19 -6.72 -4.48
C GLY A 443 36.39 -6.26 -5.91
N GLU A 444 35.48 -6.66 -6.78
CA GLU A 444 35.50 -6.45 -8.23
C GLU A 444 35.52 -4.98 -8.61
N THR A 445 36.10 -4.72 -9.80
CA THR A 445 36.21 -3.37 -10.38
C THR A 445 35.05 -3.08 -11.33
N TYR A 446 34.49 -1.89 -11.18
CA TYR A 446 33.51 -1.27 -12.06
C TYR A 446 34.17 -0.08 -12.73
N LYS A 447 34.39 -0.12 -14.06
CA LYS A 447 35.04 0.94 -14.83
C LYS A 447 34.05 1.56 -15.79
N PHE A 448 33.82 2.88 -15.68
CA PHE A 448 32.86 3.61 -16.51
C PHE A 448 33.59 4.26 -17.71
N GLU A 449 33.00 4.14 -18.89
CA GLU A 449 33.38 4.90 -20.06
C GLU A 449 32.51 6.14 -20.19
N ILE A 450 33.12 7.31 -20.25
CA ILE A 450 32.42 8.59 -20.30
C ILE A 450 32.31 9.05 -21.75
N GLY A 451 31.12 9.39 -22.18
CA GLY A 451 30.82 9.95 -23.49
C GLY A 451 31.11 11.47 -23.59
N PRO A 452 30.92 12.02 -24.77
CA PRO A 452 31.16 13.46 -25.03
C PRO A 452 30.26 14.40 -24.23
N ASP A 453 29.10 13.90 -23.76
CA ASP A 453 28.14 14.64 -22.93
C ASP A 453 28.47 14.62 -21.41
N GLY A 454 29.61 14.03 -21.05
CA GLY A 454 30.08 13.89 -19.68
C GLY A 454 29.35 12.79 -18.88
N LYS A 455 28.54 11.96 -19.52
CA LYS A 455 27.84 10.83 -18.89
C LYS A 455 28.47 9.50 -19.30
N ALA A 456 28.36 8.52 -18.41
CA ALA A 456 28.79 7.16 -18.72
C ALA A 456 27.94 6.57 -19.84
N THR A 457 28.57 6.01 -20.86
CA THR A 457 27.93 5.28 -21.96
C THR A 457 27.83 3.78 -21.68
N ARG A 458 28.74 3.28 -20.85
CA ARG A 458 28.74 1.88 -20.35
C ARG A 458 29.53 1.76 -19.06
N VAL A 459 29.30 0.65 -18.38
CA VAL A 459 30.15 0.21 -17.28
C VAL A 459 30.72 -1.18 -17.59
N TRP A 460 32.02 -1.35 -17.34
CA TRP A 460 32.69 -2.66 -17.38
C TRP A 460 32.68 -3.27 -16.02
N VAL A 461 32.03 -4.45 -15.89
CA VAL A 461 32.03 -5.28 -14.69
C VAL A 461 32.86 -6.51 -15.02
N HIS A 462 34.01 -6.67 -14.35
CA HIS A 462 35.05 -7.60 -14.79
C HIS A 462 35.48 -7.26 -16.23
N SER A 463 35.29 -8.18 -17.16
CA SER A 463 35.55 -8.02 -18.59
C SER A 463 34.29 -7.85 -19.44
N ASN A 464 33.10 -7.74 -18.79
CA ASN A 464 31.83 -7.65 -19.50
C ASN A 464 31.35 -6.20 -19.57
N PRO A 465 31.01 -5.68 -20.75
CA PRO A 465 30.48 -4.34 -20.91
C PRO A 465 28.97 -4.34 -20.75
N TYR A 466 28.46 -3.48 -19.88
CA TYR A 466 27.02 -3.20 -19.71
C TYR A 466 26.75 -1.81 -20.30
N PRO A 467 26.18 -1.72 -21.51
CA PRO A 467 25.85 -0.43 -22.13
C PRO A 467 24.75 0.28 -21.34
N ARG A 468 24.82 1.62 -21.32
CA ARG A 468 23.76 2.44 -20.71
C ARG A 468 22.48 2.35 -21.55
N MET A 469 21.34 2.19 -20.89
CA MET A 469 20.01 2.15 -21.50
C MET A 469 19.43 3.53 -21.77
#